data_739d8b80c8d7d30194c3b05f9880fa8a
#
_entry.id   739d8b80c8d7d30194c3b05f9880fa8a
#
_cell.length_a   1.000
_cell.length_b   1.000
_cell.length_c   1.000
_cell.angle_alpha   90.00
_cell.angle_beta   90.00
_cell.angle_gamma   90.00
#
_symmetry.space_group_name_H-M   'P 1'
#
loop_
_entity.id
_entity.type
_entity.pdbx_description
1 polymer ?
#
loop_
_entity_poly.entity_id
_entity_poly.type
_entity_poly.pdbx_seq_one_letter_code
_entity_poly.pdbx_strand_id
1 'polypeptide(L)'
;MSKEISNFYENEHKKHGVKIILSAKIDAFLGNKNVTSVKLSDGKIIKTNIVIIGIGAIPNTEIAAQADLGIDDGIIVNSQCLTEDPHIFAIGDCTSHPNALLGKNIRLESVHNAIEHAKI
;
A
#
# COMPACT_ATOMS: atom_id res chain seq x y z
N MET A 1 -14.19 1.22 -1.04
CA MET A 1 -14.87 1.85 -2.19
C MET A 1 -16.31 1.35 -2.24
N SER A 2 -17.31 2.22 -2.51
CA SER A 2 -18.70 1.77 -2.64
C SER A 2 -18.90 0.92 -3.90
N LYS A 3 -19.97 0.13 -3.91
CA LYS A 3 -20.29 -0.75 -5.07
C LYS A 3 -20.59 0.04 -6.33
N GLU A 4 -21.25 1.21 -6.19
CA GLU A 4 -21.58 2.10 -7.29
C GLU A 4 -20.31 2.63 -7.97
N ILE A 5 -19.35 3.10 -7.19
CA ILE A 5 -18.06 3.61 -7.70
C ILE A 5 -17.25 2.47 -8.33
N SER A 6 -17.22 1.29 -7.72
CA SER A 6 -16.55 0.12 -8.29
C SER A 6 -17.13 -0.26 -9.66
N ASN A 7 -18.46 -0.29 -9.78
CA ASN A 7 -19.13 -0.58 -11.04
C ASN A 7 -18.88 0.51 -12.10
N PHE A 8 -18.83 1.77 -11.69
CA PHE A 8 -18.52 2.87 -12.60
C PHE A 8 -17.13 2.68 -13.22
N TYR A 9 -16.10 2.46 -12.40
CA TYR A 9 -14.72 2.26 -12.89
C TYR A 9 -14.59 0.99 -13.73
N GLU A 10 -15.25 -0.11 -13.33
CA GLU A 10 -15.23 -1.35 -14.11
C GLU A 10 -15.80 -1.12 -15.51
N ASN A 11 -16.93 -0.44 -15.61
CA ASN A 11 -17.56 -0.14 -16.90
C ASN A 11 -16.72 0.82 -17.74
N GLU A 12 -16.11 1.82 -17.13
CA GLU A 12 -15.27 2.77 -17.83
C GLU A 12 -14.02 2.09 -18.42
N HIS A 13 -13.33 1.28 -17.64
CA HIS A 13 -12.19 0.52 -18.13
C HIS A 13 -12.56 -0.47 -19.25
N LYS A 14 -13.71 -1.14 -19.13
CA LYS A 14 -14.20 -2.04 -20.17
C LYS A 14 -14.47 -1.34 -21.51
N LYS A 15 -14.99 -0.10 -21.50
CA LYS A 15 -15.16 0.72 -22.71
C LYS A 15 -13.84 0.96 -23.43
N HIS A 16 -12.74 1.04 -22.69
CA HIS A 16 -11.39 1.21 -23.24
C HIS A 16 -10.69 -0.13 -23.55
N GLY A 17 -11.42 -1.25 -23.58
CA GLY A 17 -10.88 -2.57 -23.94
C GLY A 17 -10.10 -3.27 -22.83
N VAL A 18 -10.11 -2.76 -21.59
CA VAL A 18 -9.44 -3.38 -20.46
C VAL A 18 -10.23 -4.60 -19.99
N LYS A 19 -9.54 -5.74 -19.83
CA LYS A 19 -10.11 -6.95 -19.24
C LYS A 19 -9.86 -6.94 -17.74
N ILE A 20 -10.92 -6.87 -16.95
CA ILE A 20 -10.83 -6.90 -15.49
C ILE A 20 -11.15 -8.31 -14.98
N ILE A 21 -10.31 -8.83 -14.12
CA ILE A 21 -10.51 -10.12 -13.44
C ILE A 21 -10.50 -9.82 -11.93
N LEU A 22 -11.70 -9.81 -11.36
CA LEU A 22 -11.86 -9.54 -9.92
C LEU A 22 -11.48 -10.76 -9.09
N SER A 23 -11.01 -10.51 -7.86
CA SER A 23 -10.62 -11.55 -6.89
C SER A 23 -9.55 -12.52 -7.40
N ALA A 24 -8.81 -12.14 -8.45
CA ALA A 24 -7.70 -12.93 -8.96
C ALA A 24 -6.50 -12.82 -8.02
N LYS A 25 -5.85 -13.96 -7.78
CA LYS A 25 -4.56 -14.02 -7.10
C LYS A 25 -3.50 -14.50 -8.08
N ILE A 26 -2.36 -13.82 -8.10
CA ILE A 26 -1.20 -14.22 -8.90
C ILE A 26 -0.46 -15.31 -8.15
N ASP A 27 -0.14 -16.41 -8.86
CA ASP A 27 0.66 -17.51 -8.38
C ASP A 27 2.13 -17.35 -8.79
N ALA A 28 2.37 -17.03 -10.07
CA ALA A 28 3.73 -16.87 -10.59
C ALA A 28 3.80 -15.96 -11.82
N PHE A 29 4.96 -15.36 -12.01
CA PHE A 29 5.39 -14.74 -13.27
C PHE A 29 6.22 -15.77 -14.04
N LEU A 30 5.85 -16.05 -15.29
CA LEU A 30 6.50 -17.05 -16.13
C LEU A 30 7.34 -16.38 -17.21
N GLY A 31 8.47 -16.98 -17.52
CA GLY A 31 9.44 -16.52 -18.50
C GLY A 31 10.85 -16.89 -18.08
N ASN A 32 11.84 -16.60 -18.90
CA ASN A 32 13.25 -16.85 -18.57
C ASN A 32 13.95 -15.52 -18.24
N LYS A 33 14.34 -14.75 -19.28
CA LYS A 33 14.94 -13.41 -19.08
C LYS A 33 13.90 -12.32 -18.94
N ASN A 34 12.77 -12.47 -19.62
CA ASN A 34 11.65 -11.54 -19.62
C ASN A 34 10.39 -12.30 -19.24
N VAL A 35 9.42 -11.57 -18.66
CA VAL A 35 8.08 -12.13 -18.42
C VAL A 35 7.39 -12.40 -19.75
N THR A 36 6.79 -13.59 -19.88
CA THR A 36 6.00 -13.99 -21.04
C THR A 36 4.56 -14.30 -20.70
N SER A 37 4.27 -14.54 -19.43
CA SER A 37 2.91 -14.75 -18.94
C SER A 37 2.84 -14.65 -17.43
N VAL A 38 1.60 -14.50 -16.93
CA VAL A 38 1.25 -14.54 -15.51
C VAL A 38 0.36 -15.74 -15.28
N LYS A 39 0.68 -16.55 -14.28
CA LYS A 39 -0.15 -17.67 -13.82
C LYS A 39 -0.98 -17.21 -12.61
N LEU A 40 -2.29 -17.43 -12.67
CA LEU A 40 -3.19 -17.19 -11.56
C LEU A 40 -3.34 -18.45 -10.69
N SER A 41 -3.78 -18.27 -9.45
CA SER A 41 -3.95 -19.37 -8.48
C SER A 41 -5.04 -20.39 -8.90
N ASP A 42 -5.95 -20.01 -9.78
CA ASP A 42 -6.94 -20.91 -10.40
C ASP A 42 -6.37 -21.75 -11.56
N GLY A 43 -5.06 -21.58 -11.86
CA GLY A 43 -4.36 -22.26 -12.94
C GLY A 43 -4.42 -21.55 -14.30
N LYS A 44 -5.18 -20.46 -14.44
CA LYS A 44 -5.25 -19.70 -15.68
C LYS A 44 -3.93 -19.01 -16.00
N ILE A 45 -3.52 -19.04 -17.27
CA ILE A 45 -2.32 -18.39 -17.76
C ILE A 45 -2.71 -17.23 -18.68
N ILE A 46 -2.17 -16.04 -18.38
CA ILE A 46 -2.37 -14.81 -19.16
C ILE A 46 -1.06 -14.44 -19.81
N LYS A 47 -1.00 -14.46 -21.14
CA LYS A 47 0.19 -14.04 -21.90
C LYS A 47 0.36 -12.54 -21.80
N THR A 48 1.57 -12.08 -21.48
CA THR A 48 1.93 -10.67 -21.39
C THR A 48 3.44 -10.50 -21.48
N ASN A 49 3.89 -9.37 -21.97
CA ASN A 49 5.31 -9.01 -22.05
C ASN A 49 5.70 -7.96 -20.99
N ILE A 50 4.72 -7.34 -20.33
CA ILE A 50 4.92 -6.33 -19.28
C ILE A 50 3.92 -6.59 -18.17
N VAL A 51 4.37 -6.47 -16.94
CA VAL A 51 3.52 -6.54 -15.73
C VAL A 51 3.76 -5.28 -14.90
N ILE A 52 2.69 -4.61 -14.54
CA ILE A 52 2.70 -3.50 -13.58
C ILE A 52 2.04 -3.99 -12.30
N ILE A 53 2.73 -3.84 -11.17
CA ILE A 53 2.27 -4.31 -9.86
C ILE A 53 1.97 -3.08 -9.01
N GLY A 54 0.71 -2.96 -8.58
CA GLY A 54 0.25 -1.87 -7.72
C GLY A 54 -0.63 -2.43 -6.61
N ILE A 55 -0.04 -3.17 -5.67
CA ILE A 55 -0.76 -3.90 -4.60
C ILE A 55 -0.60 -3.26 -3.23
N GLY A 56 -0.15 -2.01 -3.16
CA GLY A 56 0.15 -1.28 -1.94
C GLY A 56 1.64 -1.27 -1.61
N ALA A 57 2.00 -0.49 -0.60
CA ALA A 57 3.36 -0.36 -0.11
C ALA A 57 3.50 -1.01 1.27
N ILE A 58 4.68 -1.52 1.56
CA ILE A 58 5.10 -1.94 2.89
C ILE A 58 6.02 -0.84 3.42
N PRO A 59 5.74 -0.26 4.59
CA PRO A 59 6.58 0.79 5.15
C PRO A 59 7.96 0.23 5.54
N ASN A 60 9.04 0.93 5.18
CA ASN A 60 10.38 0.58 5.61
C ASN A 60 10.55 1.00 7.08
N THR A 61 10.51 0.03 7.97
CA THR A 61 10.58 0.24 9.43
C THR A 61 11.80 -0.41 10.07
N GLU A 62 12.69 -0.99 9.27
CA GLU A 62 13.80 -1.82 9.74
C GLU A 62 14.77 -1.03 10.65
N ILE A 63 15.06 0.22 10.31
CA ILE A 63 15.95 1.07 11.10
C ILE A 63 15.33 1.46 12.44
N ALA A 64 14.03 1.67 12.48
CA ALA A 64 13.28 1.95 13.70
C ALA A 64 13.20 0.70 14.59
N ALA A 65 12.95 -0.47 14.00
CA ALA A 65 12.95 -1.74 14.72
C ALA A 65 14.34 -2.07 15.32
N GLN A 66 15.44 -1.74 14.63
CA GLN A 66 16.80 -1.89 15.15
C GLN A 66 17.10 -0.92 16.32
N ALA A 67 16.35 0.16 16.43
CA ALA A 67 16.41 1.10 17.55
C ALA A 67 15.40 0.77 18.66
N ASP A 68 14.83 -0.44 18.64
CA ASP A 68 13.82 -0.95 19.59
C ASP A 68 12.54 -0.09 19.67
N LEU A 69 12.21 0.68 18.60
CA LEU A 69 10.98 1.47 18.52
C LEU A 69 9.76 0.60 18.18
N GLY A 70 8.61 0.98 18.71
CA GLY A 70 7.34 0.29 18.43
C GLY A 70 6.92 0.37 16.97
N ILE A 71 6.53 -0.80 16.40
CA ILE A 71 6.09 -0.94 15.02
C ILE A 71 4.71 -1.60 15.01
N ASP A 72 3.75 -0.96 14.30
CA ASP A 72 2.42 -1.49 14.01
C ASP A 72 1.91 -0.89 12.69
N ASP A 73 2.04 -1.63 11.58
CA ASP A 73 1.80 -1.14 10.21
C ASP A 73 2.48 0.22 9.94
N GLY A 74 3.69 0.40 10.49
CA GLY A 74 4.46 1.64 10.48
C GLY A 74 5.10 1.92 11.83
N ILE A 75 5.94 2.94 11.91
CA ILE A 75 6.56 3.38 13.16
C ILE A 75 5.49 4.06 14.02
N ILE A 76 5.27 3.55 15.23
CA ILE A 76 4.27 4.12 16.13
C ILE A 76 4.73 5.48 16.61
N VAL A 77 3.85 6.49 16.42
CA VAL A 77 4.07 7.85 16.90
C VAL A 77 2.82 8.40 17.59
N ASN A 78 3.01 9.42 18.40
CA ASN A 78 1.91 10.18 18.99
C ASN A 78 1.39 11.28 18.01
N SER A 79 0.45 12.11 18.46
CA SER A 79 -0.11 13.21 17.65
C SER A 79 0.89 14.31 17.28
N GLN A 80 2.08 14.30 17.87
CA GLN A 80 3.17 15.21 17.58
C GLN A 80 4.30 14.53 16.79
N CYS A 81 4.00 13.40 16.13
CA CYS A 81 4.97 12.60 15.37
C CYS A 81 6.18 12.11 16.18
N LEU A 82 6.10 12.14 17.52
CA LEU A 82 7.14 11.66 18.42
C LEU A 82 6.95 10.17 18.69
N THR A 83 8.02 9.39 18.60
CA THR A 83 8.06 7.98 18.98
C THR A 83 8.06 7.81 20.51
N GLU A 84 8.22 6.60 20.99
CA GLU A 84 8.43 6.34 22.42
C GLU A 84 9.81 6.81 22.94
N ASP A 85 10.79 6.99 22.04
CA ASP A 85 12.02 7.70 22.36
C ASP A 85 11.80 9.22 22.21
N PRO A 86 12.03 10.03 23.28
CA PRO A 86 11.75 11.46 23.27
C PRO A 86 12.66 12.28 22.34
N HIS A 87 13.65 11.66 21.71
CA HIS A 87 14.59 12.30 20.79
C HIS A 87 14.37 11.88 19.33
N ILE A 88 13.42 10.98 19.06
CA ILE A 88 13.18 10.43 17.72
C ILE A 88 11.77 10.74 17.26
N PHE A 89 11.68 11.41 16.11
CA PHE A 89 10.44 11.68 15.40
C PHE A 89 10.36 10.81 14.14
N ALA A 90 9.16 10.41 13.77
CA ALA A 90 8.89 9.79 12.49
C ALA A 90 7.68 10.46 11.83
N ILE A 91 7.77 10.74 10.53
CA ILE A 91 6.75 11.47 9.77
C ILE A 91 6.44 10.80 8.43
N GLY A 92 5.27 11.10 7.87
CA GLY A 92 4.87 10.66 6.52
C GLY A 92 4.41 9.20 6.45
N ASP A 93 4.59 8.59 5.29
CA ASP A 93 3.99 7.32 4.90
C ASP A 93 4.44 6.11 5.74
N CYS A 94 5.59 6.21 6.42
CA CYS A 94 6.11 5.13 7.26
C CYS A 94 5.57 5.14 8.69
N THR A 95 4.68 6.07 9.06
CA THR A 95 4.19 6.22 10.43
C THR A 95 2.82 5.63 10.66
N SER A 96 2.63 5.06 11.86
CA SER A 96 1.34 4.69 12.43
C SER A 96 0.99 5.71 13.51
N HIS A 97 0.05 6.61 13.21
CA HIS A 97 -0.29 7.76 14.05
C HIS A 97 -1.76 7.77 14.48
N PRO A 98 -2.08 8.40 15.63
CA PRO A 98 -3.45 8.45 16.12
C PRO A 98 -4.39 9.18 15.16
N ASN A 99 -5.56 8.59 14.91
CA ASN A 99 -6.64 9.24 14.19
C ASN A 99 -7.86 9.39 15.12
N ALA A 100 -8.16 10.62 15.51
CA ALA A 100 -9.24 10.92 16.46
C ALA A 100 -10.62 10.54 15.90
N LEU A 101 -10.83 10.65 14.59
CA LEU A 101 -12.10 10.31 13.95
C LEU A 101 -12.39 8.82 13.99
N LEU A 102 -11.35 7.99 13.81
CA LEU A 102 -11.46 6.54 13.77
C LEU A 102 -11.20 5.88 15.15
N GLY A 103 -10.71 6.65 16.13
CA GLY A 103 -10.39 6.15 17.47
C GLY A 103 -9.29 5.09 17.52
N LYS A 104 -8.41 5.08 16.53
CA LYS A 104 -7.29 4.12 16.42
C LYS A 104 -6.12 4.72 15.66
N ASN A 105 -4.97 4.06 15.74
CA ASN A 105 -3.85 4.41 14.87
C ASN A 105 -4.12 3.98 13.43
N ILE A 106 -3.63 4.78 12.50
CA ILE A 106 -3.67 4.51 11.06
C ILE A 106 -2.36 4.89 10.40
N ARG A 107 -2.07 4.27 9.27
CA ARG A 107 -1.04 4.69 8.34
C ARG A 107 -1.69 5.32 7.11
N LEU A 108 -1.27 6.54 6.78
CA LEU A 108 -1.78 7.29 5.62
C LEU A 108 -0.66 7.54 4.61
N GLU A 109 -0.80 6.94 3.45
CA GLU A 109 0.09 7.14 2.31
C GLU A 109 -0.43 8.32 1.48
N SER A 110 -0.02 9.54 1.84
CA SER A 110 -0.38 10.72 1.06
C SER A 110 0.61 11.87 1.24
N VAL A 111 0.90 12.57 0.14
CA VAL A 111 1.72 13.78 0.15
C VAL A 111 1.19 14.81 1.16
N HIS A 112 -0.13 14.96 1.23
CA HIS A 112 -0.75 15.92 2.16
C HIS A 112 -0.45 15.56 3.62
N ASN A 113 -0.62 14.28 4.00
CA ASN A 113 -0.29 13.81 5.34
C ASN A 113 1.19 14.04 5.69
N ALA A 114 2.10 13.73 4.75
CA ALA A 114 3.53 13.93 4.96
C ALA A 114 3.90 15.41 5.18
N ILE A 115 3.25 16.33 4.42
CA ILE A 115 3.45 17.77 4.58
C ILE A 115 2.92 18.27 5.92
N GLU A 116 1.75 17.81 6.35
CA GLU A 116 1.18 18.22 7.65
C GLU A 116 2.03 17.71 8.82
N HIS A 117 2.51 16.46 8.77
CA HIS A 117 3.44 15.94 9.77
C HIS A 117 4.74 16.75 9.85
N ALA A 118 5.24 17.25 8.72
CA ALA A 118 6.48 18.03 8.69
C ALA A 118 6.34 19.45 9.27
N LYS A 119 5.12 19.89 9.58
CA LYS A 119 4.84 21.21 10.19
C LYS A 119 4.74 21.16 11.70
N ILE A 120 4.65 19.98 12.29
CA ILE A 120 4.58 19.77 13.74
C ILE A 120 5.95 20.03 14.37
#